data_288f0924670ffca9b4adbc10cfc70f13
#
_entry.id   288f0924670ffca9b4adbc10cfc70f13
#
_cell.length_a   1.000
_cell.length_b   1.000
_cell.length_c   1.000
_cell.angle_alpha   90.00
_cell.angle_beta   90.00
_cell.angle_gamma   90.00
#
_symmetry.space_group_name_H-M   'P 1'
#
loop_
_entity.id
_entity.type
_entity.pdbx_description
1 polymer ?
#
loop_
_entity_poly.entity_id
_entity_poly.type
_entity_poly.pdbx_seq_one_letter_code
_entity_poly.pdbx_strand_id
1 'polypeptide(L)'
;SGGVAKAVADKIKEWHPDMDVKIASAQGLAECKKLLMLAKAGKYNGYLLEGMGCPGGCIGGAGTIADPAKTAVVLNKYVKDAPFTDPEQSPFITSIHMLKDDPNFEV
;
A
#
# COMPACT_ATOMS: atom_id res chain seq x y z
N SER A 1 -2.68 5.47 5.59
CA SER A 1 -2.74 4.95 4.21
C SER A 1 -1.54 5.43 3.40
N GLY A 2 -1.30 4.82 2.26
CA GLY A 2 -0.20 5.21 1.37
C GLY A 2 1.05 4.33 1.48
N GLY A 3 1.21 3.54 2.52
CA GLY A 3 2.40 2.72 2.73
C GLY A 3 2.57 1.62 1.67
N VAL A 4 1.50 0.92 1.34
CA VAL A 4 1.52 -0.14 0.31
C VAL A 4 1.75 0.46 -1.07
N ALA A 5 1.01 1.50 -1.43
CA ALA A 5 1.18 2.17 -2.72
C ALA A 5 2.60 2.73 -2.89
N LYS A 6 3.16 3.31 -1.82
CA LYS A 6 4.55 3.80 -1.85
C LYS A 6 5.54 2.65 -2.07
N ALA A 7 5.42 1.55 -1.35
CA ALA A 7 6.32 0.40 -1.51
C ALA A 7 6.28 -0.17 -2.94
N VAL A 8 5.08 -0.28 -3.52
CA VAL A 8 4.90 -0.74 -4.91
C VAL A 8 5.48 0.27 -5.90
N ALA A 9 5.23 1.57 -5.71
CA ALA A 9 5.75 2.62 -6.58
C ALA A 9 7.29 2.67 -6.55
N ASP A 10 7.88 2.52 -5.38
CA ASP A 10 9.34 2.49 -5.22
C ASP A 10 9.95 1.29 -5.97
N LYS A 11 9.29 0.12 -5.93
CA LYS A 11 9.72 -1.06 -6.71
C LYS A 11 9.55 -0.88 -8.22
N ILE A 12 8.44 -0.31 -8.66
CA ILE A 12 8.26 -0.01 -10.09
C ILE A 12 9.35 0.94 -10.58
N LYS A 13 9.68 1.96 -9.79
CA LYS A 13 10.73 2.92 -10.13
C LYS A 13 12.12 2.28 -10.18
N GLU A 14 12.40 1.31 -9.31
CA GLU A 14 13.64 0.55 -9.31
C GLU A 14 13.78 -0.31 -10.56
N TRP A 15 12.71 -1.03 -10.96
CA TRP A 15 12.72 -1.90 -12.12
C TRP A 15 12.55 -1.16 -13.44
N HIS A 16 11.87 -0.02 -13.43
CA HIS A 16 11.57 0.81 -14.60
C HIS A 16 11.82 2.29 -14.29
N PRO A 17 13.12 2.74 -14.23
CA PRO A 17 13.47 4.11 -13.81
C PRO A 17 12.86 5.22 -14.66
N ASP A 18 12.55 4.94 -15.91
CA ASP A 18 11.96 5.86 -16.90
C ASP A 18 10.43 5.98 -16.76
N MET A 19 9.81 5.14 -15.94
CA MET A 19 8.37 5.18 -15.73
C MET A 19 8.01 6.17 -14.62
N ASP A 20 7.17 7.15 -14.95
CA ASP A 20 6.59 8.07 -13.96
C ASP A 20 5.34 7.44 -13.34
N VAL A 21 5.47 6.94 -12.10
CA VAL A 21 4.38 6.29 -11.38
C VAL A 21 3.56 7.33 -10.64
N LYS A 22 2.33 7.55 -11.10
CA LYS A 22 1.34 8.38 -10.41
C LYS A 22 0.46 7.51 -9.52
N ILE A 23 0.15 7.98 -8.33
CA ILE A 23 -0.68 7.27 -7.36
C ILE A 23 -2.00 8.02 -7.18
N ALA A 24 -3.11 7.28 -7.20
CA ALA A 24 -4.40 7.77 -6.77
C ALA A 24 -4.93 6.89 -5.64
N SER A 25 -5.30 7.50 -4.53
CA SER A 25 -5.74 6.80 -3.31
C SER A 25 -7.18 7.14 -2.98
N ALA A 26 -7.89 6.17 -2.42
CA ALA A 26 -9.23 6.35 -1.86
C ALA A 26 -9.34 5.66 -0.49
N GLN A 27 -10.11 6.26 0.40
CA GLN A 27 -10.31 5.78 1.76
C GLN A 27 -11.80 5.70 2.06
N GLY A 28 -12.25 4.52 2.48
CA GLY A 28 -13.66 4.20 2.65
C GLY A 28 -14.28 3.64 1.38
N LEU A 29 -15.28 2.77 1.55
CA LEU A 29 -15.89 2.02 0.44
C LEU A 29 -16.53 2.92 -0.63
N ALA A 30 -17.15 4.03 -0.20
CA ALA A 30 -17.79 4.96 -1.13
C ALA A 30 -16.76 5.66 -2.03
N GLU A 31 -15.63 6.10 -1.48
CA GLU A 31 -14.55 6.71 -2.25
C GLU A 31 -13.86 5.70 -3.16
N CYS A 32 -13.63 4.47 -2.66
CA CYS A 32 -13.08 3.38 -3.48
C CYS A 32 -13.96 3.07 -4.68
N LYS A 33 -15.31 2.99 -4.48
CA LYS A 33 -16.26 2.81 -5.57
C LYS A 33 -16.15 3.93 -6.61
N LYS A 34 -16.10 5.18 -6.16
CA LYS A 34 -15.94 6.36 -7.03
C LYS A 34 -14.62 6.32 -7.81
N LEU A 35 -13.52 5.98 -7.14
CA LEU A 35 -12.20 5.83 -7.77
C LEU A 35 -12.24 4.79 -8.89
N LEU A 36 -12.82 3.61 -8.63
CA LEU A 36 -12.96 2.54 -9.62
C LEU A 36 -13.86 2.93 -10.81
N MET A 37 -14.94 3.65 -10.56
CA MET A 37 -15.81 4.15 -11.64
C MET A 37 -15.07 5.13 -12.56
N LEU A 38 -14.27 6.04 -11.98
CA LEU A 38 -13.47 6.99 -12.74
C LEU A 38 -12.32 6.29 -13.49
N ALA A 39 -11.72 5.29 -12.88
CA ALA A 39 -10.69 4.46 -13.53
C ALA A 39 -11.26 3.71 -14.73
N LYS A 40 -12.46 3.10 -14.59
CA LYS A 40 -13.19 2.45 -15.70
C LYS A 40 -13.49 3.42 -16.83
N ALA A 41 -13.75 4.69 -16.52
CA ALA A 41 -13.96 5.74 -17.51
C ALA A 41 -12.65 6.28 -18.15
N GLY A 42 -11.50 5.71 -17.80
CA GLY A 42 -10.20 6.06 -18.38
C GLY A 42 -9.49 7.25 -17.72
N LYS A 43 -10.04 7.81 -16.63
CA LYS A 43 -9.46 9.01 -16.00
C LYS A 43 -8.10 8.77 -15.33
N TYR A 44 -7.83 7.54 -14.89
CA TYR A 44 -6.62 7.15 -14.17
C TYR A 44 -5.73 6.19 -14.95
N ASN A 45 -5.67 6.31 -16.28
CA ASN A 45 -4.76 5.52 -17.10
C ASN A 45 -3.31 5.81 -16.69
N GLY A 46 -2.52 4.75 -16.47
CA GLY A 46 -1.13 4.86 -16.02
C GLY A 46 -0.96 5.19 -14.53
N TYR A 47 -2.04 5.15 -13.75
CA TYR A 47 -1.98 5.34 -12.30
C TYR A 47 -1.94 4.00 -11.55
N LEU A 48 -1.17 3.98 -10.46
CA LEU A 48 -1.32 2.97 -9.41
C LEU A 48 -2.48 3.38 -8.51
N LEU A 49 -3.47 2.51 -8.37
CA LEU A 49 -4.65 2.78 -7.55
C LEU A 49 -4.53 2.09 -6.20
N GLU A 50 -4.69 2.84 -5.11
CA GLU A 50 -4.75 2.30 -3.75
C GLU A 50 -6.14 2.52 -3.16
N GLY A 51 -6.81 1.45 -2.75
CA GLY A 51 -8.09 1.51 -2.05
C GLY A 51 -7.99 0.94 -0.65
N MET A 52 -8.37 1.74 0.36
CA MET A 52 -8.47 1.33 1.75
C MET A 52 -9.93 1.29 2.18
N GLY A 53 -10.38 0.18 2.80
CA GLY A 53 -11.77 0.01 3.22
C GLY A 53 -12.18 0.96 4.35
N CYS A 54 -11.25 1.37 5.20
CA CYS A 54 -11.50 2.25 6.34
C CYS A 54 -11.02 3.68 6.05
N PRO A 55 -11.80 4.71 6.43
CA PRO A 55 -11.33 6.09 6.42
C PRO A 55 -10.10 6.25 7.31
N GLY A 56 -9.03 6.88 6.80
CA GLY A 56 -7.75 6.99 7.51
C GLY A 56 -6.82 5.77 7.33
N GLY A 57 -7.26 4.71 6.63
CA GLY A 57 -6.52 3.46 6.53
C GLY A 57 -6.62 2.60 7.79
N CYS A 58 -5.71 1.65 7.98
CA CYS A 58 -5.74 0.71 9.11
C CYS A 58 -5.66 1.38 10.48
N ILE A 59 -4.99 2.52 10.59
CA ILE A 59 -4.88 3.29 11.83
C ILE A 59 -6.18 4.00 12.24
N GLY A 60 -7.15 4.08 11.33
CA GLY A 60 -8.52 4.57 11.58
C GLY A 60 -9.57 3.47 11.48
N GLY A 61 -9.16 2.20 11.41
CA GLY A 61 -10.04 1.05 11.25
C GLY A 61 -10.82 0.68 12.50
N ALA A 62 -11.72 -0.29 12.34
CA ALA A 62 -12.53 -0.84 13.44
C ALA A 62 -11.63 -1.39 14.55
N GLY A 63 -11.98 -1.07 15.81
CA GLY A 63 -11.21 -1.50 16.99
C GLY A 63 -10.05 -0.57 17.36
N THR A 64 -9.72 0.44 16.57
CA THR A 64 -8.73 1.45 16.97
C THR A 64 -9.34 2.44 17.94
N ILE A 65 -8.59 2.77 19.00
CA ILE A 65 -9.02 3.71 20.06
C ILE A 65 -8.21 5.01 20.01
N ALA A 66 -7.10 5.03 19.31
CA ALA A 66 -6.26 6.21 19.19
C ALA A 66 -6.72 7.11 18.03
N ASP A 67 -6.49 8.42 18.18
CA ASP A 67 -6.76 9.38 17.12
C ASP A 67 -5.88 9.09 15.87
N PRO A 68 -6.47 8.90 14.68
CA PRO A 68 -5.71 8.52 13.47
C PRO A 68 -4.66 9.56 13.07
N ALA A 69 -4.91 10.85 13.29
CA ALA A 69 -3.95 11.89 12.92
C ALA A 69 -2.70 11.85 13.81
N LYS A 70 -2.88 11.65 15.11
CA LYS A 70 -1.77 11.46 16.06
C LYS A 70 -1.02 10.17 15.78
N THR A 71 -1.74 9.08 15.51
CA THR A 71 -1.14 7.79 15.17
C THR A 71 -0.33 7.86 13.88
N ALA A 72 -0.78 8.61 12.87
CA ALA A 72 -0.03 8.81 11.63
C ALA A 72 1.34 9.45 11.87
N VAL A 73 1.44 10.42 12.79
CA VAL A 73 2.73 11.05 13.16
C VAL A 73 3.67 10.02 13.78
N VAL A 74 3.17 9.22 14.72
CA VAL A 74 3.95 8.19 15.39
C VAL A 74 4.41 7.12 14.38
N LEU A 75 3.51 6.67 13.50
CA LEU A 75 3.81 5.70 12.46
C LEU A 75 4.87 6.22 11.49
N ASN A 76 4.78 7.47 11.06
CA ASN A 76 5.77 8.07 10.18
C ASN A 76 7.17 8.14 10.83
N LYS A 77 7.22 8.40 12.14
CA LYS A 77 8.48 8.34 12.89
C LYS A 77 9.02 6.91 12.92
N TYR A 78 8.19 5.94 13.25
CA TYR A 78 8.55 4.52 13.25
C TYR A 78 9.10 4.06 11.90
N VAL A 79 8.47 4.46 10.79
CA VAL A 79 8.94 4.15 9.44
C VAL A 79 10.32 4.75 9.14
N LYS A 80 10.57 5.99 9.61
CA LYS A 80 11.89 6.63 9.43
C LYS A 80 13.01 5.92 10.22
N ASP A 81 12.67 5.38 11.37
CA ASP A 81 13.61 4.70 12.26
C ASP A 81 13.75 3.20 11.92
N ALA A 82 12.98 2.69 10.94
CA ALA A 82 13.01 1.30 10.54
C ALA A 82 14.35 0.90 9.90
N PRO A 83 14.91 -0.27 10.24
CA PRO A 83 16.21 -0.72 9.74
C PRO A 83 16.21 -1.09 8.25
N PHE A 84 15.03 -1.38 7.69
CA PHE A 84 14.86 -1.76 6.29
C PHE A 84 13.90 -0.79 5.60
N THR A 85 14.25 -0.37 4.40
CA THR A 85 13.45 0.55 3.57
C THR A 85 12.75 -0.14 2.41
N ASP A 86 13.06 -1.42 2.18
CA ASP A 86 12.58 -2.22 1.07
C ASP A 86 12.00 -3.54 1.58
N PRO A 87 10.82 -3.97 1.12
CA PRO A 87 10.24 -5.26 1.49
C PRO A 87 11.13 -6.47 1.20
N GLU A 88 11.95 -6.43 0.16
CA GLU A 88 12.88 -7.52 -0.19
C GLU A 88 14.04 -7.66 0.81
N GLN A 89 14.33 -6.61 1.57
CA GLN A 89 15.33 -6.64 2.65
C GLN A 89 14.78 -7.23 3.95
N SER A 90 13.47 -7.54 3.98
CA SER A 90 12.84 -8.11 5.17
C SER A 90 13.41 -9.50 5.48
N PRO A 91 13.74 -9.80 6.76
CA PRO A 91 14.18 -11.14 7.15
C PRO A 91 13.10 -12.22 6.95
N PHE A 92 11.84 -11.80 6.73
CA PHE A 92 10.72 -12.72 6.50
C PHE A 92 10.52 -13.09 5.03
N ILE A 93 11.31 -12.54 4.09
CA ILE A 93 11.16 -12.83 2.66
C ILE A 93 11.36 -14.31 2.34
N THR A 94 12.23 -15.00 3.08
CA THR A 94 12.45 -16.44 2.94
C THR A 94 11.20 -17.27 3.24
N SER A 95 10.36 -16.81 4.17
CA SER A 95 9.08 -17.47 4.49
C SER A 95 8.10 -17.43 3.31
N ILE A 96 8.13 -16.36 2.51
CA ILE A 96 7.32 -16.25 1.29
C ILE A 96 7.82 -17.22 0.22
N HIS A 97 9.14 -17.39 0.10
CA HIS A 97 9.72 -18.35 -0.84
C HIS A 97 9.35 -19.79 -0.46
N MET A 98 9.35 -20.11 0.84
CA MET A 98 8.89 -21.43 1.32
C MET A 98 7.42 -21.71 0.97
N LEU A 99 6.57 -20.69 1.00
CA LEU A 99 5.16 -20.83 0.62
C LEU A 99 4.97 -21.11 -0.87
N LYS A 100 5.84 -20.58 -1.75
CA LYS A 100 5.80 -20.86 -3.18
C LYS A 100 6.08 -22.33 -3.53
N ASP A 101 6.88 -22.99 -2.70
CA ASP A 101 7.24 -24.39 -2.86
C ASP A 101 6.20 -25.34 -2.23
N ASP A 102 5.19 -24.81 -1.55
CA ASP A 102 4.07 -25.60 -1.01
C ASP A 102 3.07 -25.93 -2.14
N PRO A 103 2.87 -27.23 -2.46
CA PRO A 103 1.94 -27.64 -3.51
C PRO A 103 0.47 -27.26 -3.22
N ASN A 104 0.14 -26.91 -1.98
CA ASN A 104 -1.20 -26.44 -1.60
C ASN A 104 -1.34 -24.91 -1.64
N PHE A 105 -0.29 -24.20 -1.99
CA PHE A 105 -0.32 -22.74 -2.11
C PHE A 105 -0.79 -22.34 -3.51
N GLU A 106 -2.07 -22.02 -3.62
CA GLU A 106 -2.67 -21.43 -4.83
C GLU A 106 -2.60 -19.91 -4.75
N VAL A 107 -2.03 -19.30 -5.78
CA VAL A 107 -2.01 -17.84 -5.94
C VAL A 107 -3.11 -17.43 -6.91
#